data_3d5ada5c8528749c1adb353f750c6d27
#
_entry.id   3d5ada5c8528749c1adb353f750c6d27
#
_cell.length_a   1.000
_cell.length_b   1.000
_cell.length_c   1.000
_cell.angle_alpha   90.00
_cell.angle_beta   90.00
_cell.angle_gamma   90.00
#
_symmetry.space_group_name_H-M   'P 1'
#
loop_
_entity.id
_entity.type
_entity.pdbx_description
1 polymer ?
#
loop_
_entity_poly.entity_id
_entity_poly.type
_entity_poly.pdbx_seq_one_letter_code
_entity_poly.pdbx_strand_id
1 'polypeptide(L)'
;MFRYCFLWVYSAYMFIKHIKLLQALQTLDPRLSYANQMEAVFDKPKAFLRGCIGLTGSTVSIHQNERSPAGPVLYVHPKLGLSELAVLLGHLDKTASFFADPRAFRYPLLSGWLYKMAAVKKSADKEASLEKVEEIVRKGQSFILSEDDGLDYKSLSKRLGIPIVAVETAGTEDMKKGKLFKRLRPVDIDLTIHPAYVLTENKQLRA
;
A
#
# COMPACT_ATOMS: atom_id res chain seq x y z
N MET A 1 -6.58 10.19 24.81
CA MET A 1 -7.14 8.89 25.19
C MET A 1 -8.37 8.53 24.34
N PHE A 2 -9.34 9.42 24.16
CA PHE A 2 -10.57 9.16 23.38
C PHE A 2 -10.33 8.75 21.93
N ARG A 3 -9.43 9.40 21.17
CA ARG A 3 -9.18 9.07 19.75
C ARG A 3 -8.69 7.64 19.52
N TYR A 4 -7.93 7.09 20.45
CA TYR A 4 -7.48 5.69 20.38
C TYR A 4 -8.64 4.71 20.58
N CYS A 5 -9.53 4.99 21.53
CA CYS A 5 -10.76 4.18 21.70
C CYS A 5 -11.65 4.26 20.46
N PHE A 6 -11.81 5.46 19.88
CA PHE A 6 -12.57 5.64 18.65
C PHE A 6 -11.96 4.87 17.48
N LEU A 7 -10.64 4.84 17.36
CA LEU A 7 -9.96 4.08 16.32
C LEU A 7 -10.23 2.58 16.45
N TRP A 8 -10.19 2.04 17.67
CA TRP A 8 -10.50 0.64 17.94
C TRP A 8 -11.97 0.30 17.64
N VAL A 9 -12.89 1.13 18.10
CA VAL A 9 -14.33 0.97 17.84
C VAL A 9 -14.62 1.05 16.35
N TYR A 10 -14.05 2.03 15.65
CA TYR A 10 -14.18 2.18 14.21
C TYR A 10 -13.61 0.97 13.46
N SER A 11 -12.43 0.50 13.84
CA SER A 11 -11.82 -0.69 13.24
C SER A 11 -12.69 -1.92 13.45
N ALA A 12 -13.15 -2.17 14.66
CA ALA A 12 -14.04 -3.29 14.95
C ALA A 12 -15.35 -3.20 14.15
N TYR A 13 -15.98 -2.03 14.12
CA TYR A 13 -17.17 -1.78 13.33
C TYR A 13 -16.96 -2.06 11.83
N MET A 14 -15.88 -1.52 11.28
CA MET A 14 -15.55 -1.71 9.85
C MET A 14 -15.27 -3.17 9.52
N PHE A 15 -14.54 -3.89 10.37
CA PHE A 15 -14.30 -5.32 10.18
C PHE A 15 -15.60 -6.13 10.23
N ILE A 16 -16.48 -5.89 11.21
CA ILE A 16 -17.76 -6.60 11.32
C ILE A 16 -18.66 -6.28 10.13
N LYS A 17 -18.79 -5.01 9.78
CA LYS A 17 -19.62 -4.56 8.65
C LYS A 17 -19.21 -5.17 7.32
N HIS A 18 -17.90 -5.32 7.10
CA HIS A 18 -17.36 -5.78 5.81
C HIS A 18 -16.98 -7.27 5.77
N ILE A 19 -17.29 -8.04 6.84
CA ILE A 19 -17.03 -9.48 6.85
C ILE A 19 -17.81 -10.22 5.75
N LYS A 20 -19.07 -9.83 5.51
CA LYS A 20 -19.90 -10.38 4.44
C LYS A 20 -19.38 -10.00 3.06
N LEU A 21 -18.85 -8.78 2.93
CA LEU A 21 -18.24 -8.32 1.69
C LEU A 21 -16.97 -9.11 1.35
N LEU A 22 -16.15 -9.41 2.36
CA LEU A 22 -14.95 -10.24 2.17
C LEU A 22 -15.33 -11.62 1.61
N GLN A 23 -16.44 -12.19 2.05
CA GLN A 23 -16.99 -13.43 1.50
C GLN A 23 -17.51 -13.24 0.07
N ALA A 24 -18.23 -12.16 -0.21
CA ALA A 24 -18.71 -11.84 -1.55
C ALA A 24 -17.59 -11.60 -2.57
N LEU A 25 -16.47 -11.05 -2.15
CA LEU A 25 -15.27 -10.89 -2.99
C LEU A 25 -14.61 -12.24 -3.38
N GLN A 26 -15.06 -13.36 -2.83
CA GLN A 26 -14.65 -14.69 -3.30
C GLN A 26 -15.27 -15.05 -4.65
N THR A 27 -16.39 -14.42 -5.00
CA THR A 27 -17.16 -14.66 -6.22
C THR A 27 -17.05 -13.50 -7.23
N LEU A 28 -15.88 -12.85 -7.30
CA LEU A 28 -15.63 -11.83 -8.32
C LEU A 28 -15.81 -12.43 -9.72
N ASP A 29 -16.45 -11.68 -10.60
CA ASP A 29 -16.71 -12.11 -11.97
C ASP A 29 -15.37 -12.43 -12.67
N PRO A 30 -15.15 -13.68 -13.10
CA PRO A 30 -13.92 -14.09 -13.77
C PRO A 30 -13.69 -13.38 -15.11
N ARG A 31 -14.71 -12.68 -15.64
CA ARG A 31 -14.62 -11.90 -16.88
C ARG A 31 -13.94 -10.53 -16.66
N LEU A 32 -13.86 -10.07 -15.41
CA LEU A 32 -13.14 -8.81 -15.11
C LEU A 32 -11.64 -9.02 -15.23
N SER A 33 -10.95 -8.04 -15.78
CA SER A 33 -9.48 -8.02 -15.75
C SER A 33 -8.98 -8.04 -14.31
N TYR A 34 -7.79 -8.60 -14.08
CA TYR A 34 -7.20 -8.66 -12.74
C TYR A 34 -7.09 -7.28 -12.09
N ALA A 35 -6.75 -6.24 -12.86
CA ALA A 35 -6.69 -4.87 -12.38
C ALA A 35 -8.05 -4.37 -11.84
N ASN A 36 -9.15 -4.61 -12.58
CA ASN A 36 -10.50 -4.22 -12.15
C ASN A 36 -10.96 -5.00 -10.92
N GLN A 37 -10.59 -6.28 -10.83
CA GLN A 37 -10.85 -7.08 -9.62
C GLN A 37 -10.12 -6.48 -8.42
N MET A 38 -8.87 -6.05 -8.58
CA MET A 38 -8.09 -5.43 -7.52
C MET A 38 -8.68 -4.07 -7.10
N GLU A 39 -9.17 -3.26 -8.03
CA GLU A 39 -9.86 -2.02 -7.66
C GLU A 39 -11.06 -2.27 -6.76
N ALA A 40 -11.90 -3.25 -7.11
CA ALA A 40 -13.04 -3.64 -6.27
C ALA A 40 -12.61 -4.14 -4.88
N VAL A 41 -11.52 -4.91 -4.80
CA VAL A 41 -10.97 -5.39 -3.53
C VAL A 41 -10.45 -4.23 -2.67
N PHE A 42 -9.76 -3.27 -3.27
CA PHE A 42 -9.11 -2.18 -2.54
C PHE A 42 -10.07 -1.05 -2.12
N ASP A 43 -11.26 -0.94 -2.69
CA ASP A 43 -12.22 0.14 -2.38
C ASP A 43 -12.46 0.29 -0.86
N LYS A 44 -12.79 -0.80 -0.17
CA LYS A 44 -13.08 -0.75 1.26
C LYS A 44 -11.83 -0.61 2.14
N PRO A 45 -10.71 -1.30 1.88
CA PRO A 45 -9.44 -1.03 2.55
C PRO A 45 -8.98 0.42 2.40
N LYS A 46 -9.05 1.02 1.20
CA LYS A 46 -8.73 2.43 0.99
C LYS A 46 -9.60 3.35 1.86
N ALA A 47 -10.91 3.16 1.83
CA ALA A 47 -11.84 3.95 2.64
C ALA A 47 -11.59 3.77 4.14
N PHE A 48 -11.31 2.53 4.58
CA PHE A 48 -10.96 2.24 5.97
C PHE A 48 -9.69 2.95 6.42
N LEU A 49 -8.62 2.88 5.63
CA LEU A 49 -7.35 3.51 5.97
C LEU A 49 -7.45 5.05 6.01
N ARG A 50 -8.17 5.65 5.04
CA ARG A 50 -8.49 7.09 5.08
C ARG A 50 -9.27 7.46 6.35
N GLY A 51 -10.27 6.67 6.71
CA GLY A 51 -11.03 6.85 7.94
C GLY A 51 -10.18 6.75 9.19
N CYS A 52 -9.26 5.79 9.26
CA CYS A 52 -8.30 5.66 10.37
C CYS A 52 -7.42 6.90 10.50
N ILE A 53 -6.87 7.41 9.38
CA ILE A 53 -6.06 8.63 9.38
C ILE A 53 -6.90 9.84 9.83
N GLY A 54 -8.11 10.01 9.28
CA GLY A 54 -9.01 11.09 9.67
C GLY A 54 -9.40 11.07 11.15
N LEU A 55 -9.59 9.87 11.74
CA LEU A 55 -9.87 9.74 13.18
C LEU A 55 -8.71 10.16 14.07
N THR A 56 -7.48 10.13 13.58
CA THR A 56 -6.35 10.73 14.30
C THR A 56 -6.42 12.27 14.32
N GLY A 57 -7.27 12.84 13.48
CA GLY A 57 -7.36 14.28 13.22
C GLY A 57 -6.28 14.78 12.28
N SER A 58 -5.59 13.86 11.59
CA SER A 58 -4.55 14.19 10.60
C SER A 58 -5.17 14.47 9.24
N THR A 59 -4.54 15.35 8.48
CA THR A 59 -4.87 15.66 7.08
C THR A 59 -3.80 15.10 6.17
N VAL A 60 -4.16 14.75 4.95
CA VAL A 60 -3.20 14.28 3.95
C VAL A 60 -3.30 15.18 2.72
N SER A 61 -2.20 15.85 2.41
CA SER A 61 -2.02 16.64 1.20
C SER A 61 -1.26 15.81 0.17
N ILE A 62 -1.77 15.73 -1.04
CA ILE A 62 -1.16 14.93 -2.11
C ILE A 62 -0.52 15.87 -3.13
N HIS A 63 0.77 15.73 -3.32
CA HIS A 63 1.57 16.47 -4.29
C HIS A 63 1.95 15.52 -5.44
N GLN A 64 1.22 15.60 -6.51
CA GLN A 64 1.44 14.79 -7.72
C GLN A 64 1.42 15.69 -8.95
N ASN A 65 2.55 15.79 -9.63
CA ASN A 65 2.69 16.65 -10.80
C ASN A 65 2.23 15.98 -12.11
N GLU A 66 2.31 14.68 -12.18
CA GLU A 66 1.98 13.90 -13.37
C GLU A 66 1.10 12.71 -13.00
N ARG A 67 0.19 12.32 -13.89
CA ARG A 67 -0.60 11.10 -13.69
C ARG A 67 0.28 9.87 -13.74
N SER A 68 -0.05 8.87 -12.93
CA SER A 68 0.64 7.58 -13.00
C SER A 68 0.52 6.97 -14.40
N PRO A 69 1.61 6.41 -14.96
CA PRO A 69 1.62 5.81 -16.30
C PRO A 69 0.60 4.67 -16.40
N ALA A 70 0.18 4.34 -17.62
CA ALA A 70 -0.68 3.18 -17.85
C ALA A 70 0.02 1.87 -17.42
N GLY A 71 -0.75 0.88 -16.97
CA GLY A 71 -0.21 -0.41 -16.51
C GLY A 71 0.35 -0.39 -15.08
N PRO A 72 1.02 -1.47 -14.66
CA PRO A 72 1.59 -1.59 -13.32
C PRO A 72 2.81 -0.70 -13.14
N VAL A 73 3.04 -0.26 -11.90
CA VAL A 73 4.21 0.54 -11.51
C VAL A 73 4.82 -0.02 -10.22
N LEU A 74 6.11 0.21 -10.02
CA LEU A 74 6.77 -0.02 -8.74
C LEU A 74 6.82 1.30 -7.96
N TYR A 75 6.04 1.41 -6.90
CA TYR A 75 6.15 2.51 -5.95
C TYR A 75 7.29 2.22 -4.98
N VAL A 76 8.26 3.12 -4.89
CA VAL A 76 9.42 2.96 -4.02
C VAL A 76 9.43 4.07 -2.99
N HIS A 77 9.40 3.68 -1.72
CA HIS A 77 9.47 4.59 -0.58
C HIS A 77 10.80 4.40 0.15
N PRO A 78 11.49 5.46 0.61
CA PRO A 78 12.77 5.31 1.30
C PRO A 78 12.69 4.39 2.51
N LYS A 79 11.70 4.60 3.36
CA LYS A 79 11.51 3.81 4.58
C LYS A 79 10.03 3.60 4.88
N LEU A 80 9.55 2.37 4.69
CA LEU A 80 8.14 2.04 4.78
C LEU A 80 7.79 1.46 6.16
N GLY A 81 7.12 2.23 6.97
CA GLY A 81 6.48 1.75 8.21
C GLY A 81 4.97 1.59 8.04
N LEU A 82 4.27 1.27 9.12
CA LEU A 82 2.82 1.04 9.08
C LEU A 82 2.01 2.30 8.75
N SER A 83 2.43 3.46 9.27
CA SER A 83 1.78 4.74 8.98
C SER A 83 1.96 5.16 7.54
N GLU A 84 3.18 5.06 7.03
CA GLU A 84 3.53 5.36 5.65
C GLU A 84 2.74 4.45 4.69
N LEU A 85 2.73 3.14 4.98
CA LEU A 85 1.95 2.17 4.21
C LEU A 85 0.45 2.49 4.22
N ALA A 86 -0.11 2.88 5.38
CA ALA A 86 -1.52 3.26 5.48
C ALA A 86 -1.84 4.51 4.65
N VAL A 87 -0.95 5.51 4.64
CA VAL A 87 -1.08 6.70 3.80
C VAL A 87 -1.04 6.33 2.32
N LEU A 88 -0.05 5.55 1.91
CA LEU A 88 0.10 5.12 0.51
C LEU A 88 -1.11 4.32 0.05
N LEU A 89 -1.48 3.25 0.76
CA LEU A 89 -2.63 2.41 0.41
C LEU A 89 -3.95 3.19 0.40
N GLY A 90 -4.10 4.18 1.27
CA GLY A 90 -5.28 5.04 1.33
C GLY A 90 -5.38 6.04 0.18
N HIS A 91 -4.25 6.56 -0.32
CA HIS A 91 -4.26 7.77 -1.14
C HIS A 91 -3.61 7.63 -2.52
N LEU A 92 -2.86 6.54 -2.79
CA LEU A 92 -2.38 6.29 -4.15
C LEU A 92 -3.56 6.15 -5.13
N ASP A 93 -3.40 6.66 -6.33
CA ASP A 93 -4.37 6.55 -7.42
C ASP A 93 -4.59 5.11 -7.85
N LYS A 94 -3.52 4.32 -7.95
CA LYS A 94 -3.58 2.90 -8.30
C LYS A 94 -3.60 1.99 -7.08
N THR A 95 -4.21 0.83 -7.27
CA THR A 95 -4.11 -0.26 -6.30
C THR A 95 -2.72 -0.89 -6.38
N ALA A 96 -2.11 -1.12 -5.23
CA ALA A 96 -0.77 -1.69 -5.17
C ALA A 96 -0.67 -2.73 -4.05
N SER A 97 -0.08 -3.86 -4.37
CA SER A 97 0.30 -4.87 -3.37
C SER A 97 1.51 -4.40 -2.56
N PHE A 98 1.80 -5.06 -1.47
CA PHE A 98 2.83 -4.65 -0.53
C PHE A 98 3.33 -5.83 0.30
N PHE A 99 4.47 -5.64 0.96
CA PHE A 99 4.93 -6.60 1.97
C PHE A 99 4.25 -6.36 3.31
N ALA A 100 3.74 -7.42 3.91
CA ALA A 100 3.14 -7.39 5.24
C ALA A 100 3.89 -8.31 6.22
N ASP A 101 3.91 -7.91 7.50
CA ASP A 101 4.49 -8.72 8.56
C ASP A 101 3.77 -10.10 8.61
N PRO A 102 4.50 -11.22 8.66
CA PRO A 102 3.91 -12.56 8.76
C PRO A 102 2.94 -12.70 9.94
N ARG A 103 3.14 -11.93 11.02
CA ARG A 103 2.24 -11.93 12.19
C ARG A 103 0.86 -11.41 11.85
N ALA A 104 0.73 -10.46 10.92
CA ALA A 104 -0.54 -9.91 10.50
C ALA A 104 -1.47 -10.98 9.89
N PHE A 105 -0.89 -11.99 9.22
CA PHE A 105 -1.64 -13.11 8.67
C PHE A 105 -2.19 -14.12 9.69
N ARG A 106 -1.82 -13.98 10.98
CA ARG A 106 -2.38 -14.82 12.05
C ARG A 106 -3.74 -14.34 12.53
N TYR A 107 -4.11 -13.09 12.25
CA TYR A 107 -5.41 -12.53 12.63
C TYR A 107 -6.45 -12.87 11.56
N PRO A 108 -7.50 -13.70 11.87
CA PRO A 108 -8.40 -14.26 10.87
C PRO A 108 -9.06 -13.23 9.94
N LEU A 109 -9.56 -12.12 10.51
CA LEU A 109 -10.21 -11.06 9.73
C LEU A 109 -9.21 -10.28 8.85
N LEU A 110 -8.05 -9.97 9.40
CA LEU A 110 -7.01 -9.23 8.68
C LEU A 110 -6.37 -10.09 7.59
N SER A 111 -6.12 -11.36 7.87
CA SER A 111 -5.53 -12.28 6.90
C SER A 111 -6.36 -12.41 5.63
N GLY A 112 -7.69 -12.49 5.78
CA GLY A 112 -8.60 -12.55 4.63
C GLY A 112 -8.43 -11.35 3.70
N TRP A 113 -8.36 -10.14 4.25
CA TRP A 113 -8.12 -8.93 3.47
C TRP A 113 -6.72 -8.89 2.87
N LEU A 114 -5.68 -9.25 3.63
CA LEU A 114 -4.30 -9.29 3.13
C LEU A 114 -4.15 -10.24 1.94
N TYR A 115 -4.75 -11.44 1.99
CA TYR A 115 -4.72 -12.36 0.86
C TYR A 115 -5.47 -11.82 -0.36
N LYS A 116 -6.62 -11.17 -0.16
CA LYS A 116 -7.39 -10.56 -1.25
C LYS A 116 -6.66 -9.38 -1.88
N MET A 117 -5.97 -8.58 -1.11
CA MET A 117 -5.13 -7.48 -1.57
C MET A 117 -3.80 -7.95 -2.20
N ALA A 118 -3.60 -9.25 -2.34
CA ALA A 118 -2.36 -9.87 -2.80
C ALA A 118 -1.12 -9.42 -1.99
N ALA A 119 -1.29 -9.14 -0.68
CA ALA A 119 -0.18 -8.80 0.19
C ALA A 119 0.78 -9.99 0.32
N VAL A 120 2.07 -9.71 0.19
CA VAL A 120 3.14 -10.71 0.26
C VAL A 120 3.68 -10.75 1.69
N LYS A 121 3.85 -11.96 2.24
CA LYS A 121 4.51 -12.13 3.54
C LYS A 121 5.98 -11.73 3.42
N LYS A 122 6.42 -10.80 4.28
CA LYS A 122 7.83 -10.43 4.35
C LYS A 122 8.66 -11.67 4.72
N SER A 123 9.65 -12.00 3.92
CA SER A 123 10.56 -13.13 4.10
C SER A 123 12.00 -12.64 4.19
N ALA A 124 12.85 -13.43 4.85
CA ALA A 124 14.29 -13.22 4.83
C ALA A 124 14.91 -13.61 3.47
N ASP A 125 14.26 -14.49 2.74
CA ASP A 125 14.64 -14.89 1.38
C ASP A 125 14.23 -13.80 0.39
N LYS A 126 15.22 -13.10 -0.13
CA LYS A 126 15.03 -11.99 -1.06
C LYS A 126 14.65 -12.45 -2.46
N GLU A 127 15.20 -13.57 -2.92
CA GLU A 127 14.89 -14.11 -4.24
C GLU A 127 13.44 -14.57 -4.33
N ALA A 128 12.99 -15.39 -3.37
CA ALA A 128 11.59 -15.80 -3.29
C ALA A 128 10.63 -14.60 -3.11
N SER A 129 11.08 -13.52 -2.48
CA SER A 129 10.31 -12.29 -2.36
C SER A 129 10.19 -11.57 -3.70
N LEU A 130 11.28 -11.46 -4.45
CA LEU A 130 11.29 -10.84 -5.78
C LEU A 130 10.44 -11.62 -6.78
N GLU A 131 10.51 -12.96 -6.77
CA GLU A 131 9.67 -13.80 -7.63
C GLU A 131 8.17 -13.53 -7.41
N LYS A 132 7.74 -13.39 -6.16
CA LYS A 132 6.34 -13.07 -5.83
C LYS A 132 5.94 -11.67 -6.31
N VAL A 133 6.83 -10.69 -6.16
CA VAL A 133 6.59 -9.34 -6.68
C VAL A 133 6.45 -9.39 -8.20
N GLU A 134 7.35 -10.10 -8.86
CA GLU A 134 7.30 -10.28 -10.31
C GLU A 134 5.99 -10.92 -10.78
N GLU A 135 5.54 -11.98 -10.11
CA GLU A 135 4.26 -12.64 -10.43
C GLU A 135 3.07 -11.68 -10.34
N ILE A 136 3.03 -10.87 -9.27
CA ILE A 136 1.95 -9.90 -9.05
C ILE A 136 1.97 -8.81 -10.12
N VAL A 137 3.15 -8.29 -10.42
CA VAL A 137 3.33 -7.23 -11.42
C VAL A 137 3.01 -7.72 -12.83
N ARG A 138 3.39 -8.95 -13.18
CA ARG A 138 3.01 -9.58 -14.46
C ARG A 138 1.50 -9.76 -14.63
N LYS A 139 0.75 -9.88 -13.53
CA LYS A 139 -0.73 -9.89 -13.52
C LYS A 139 -1.33 -8.49 -13.72
N GLY A 140 -0.51 -7.44 -13.79
CA GLY A 140 -0.94 -6.07 -14.05
C GLY A 140 -1.20 -5.23 -12.78
N GLN A 141 -0.78 -5.70 -11.60
CA GLN A 141 -0.93 -4.95 -10.36
C GLN A 141 0.37 -4.24 -9.97
N SER A 142 0.26 -3.00 -9.50
CA SER A 142 1.39 -2.24 -8.95
C SER A 142 1.85 -2.83 -7.62
N PHE A 143 3.07 -2.50 -7.22
CA PHE A 143 3.65 -2.97 -5.97
C PHE A 143 4.37 -1.84 -5.22
N ILE A 144 4.24 -1.81 -3.89
CA ILE A 144 4.92 -0.87 -3.01
C ILE A 144 6.12 -1.57 -2.37
N LEU A 145 7.29 -0.99 -2.57
CA LEU A 145 8.57 -1.46 -2.05
C LEU A 145 9.18 -0.41 -1.12
N SER A 146 9.99 -0.86 -0.17
CA SER A 146 10.86 0.02 0.61
C SER A 146 12.32 -0.18 0.18
N GLU A 147 13.09 0.90 0.12
CA GLU A 147 14.53 0.80 -0.08
C GLU A 147 15.21 0.00 1.04
N ASP A 148 14.69 0.13 2.27
CA ASP A 148 15.16 -0.63 3.44
C ASP A 148 14.93 -2.16 3.32
N ASP A 149 14.07 -2.61 2.40
CA ASP A 149 13.87 -4.05 2.17
C ASP A 149 15.10 -4.70 1.52
N GLY A 150 16.00 -3.89 0.96
CA GLY A 150 17.24 -4.33 0.34
C GLY A 150 17.00 -5.24 -0.88
N LEU A 151 15.86 -5.07 -1.55
CA LEU A 151 15.51 -5.75 -2.78
C LEU A 151 16.02 -4.95 -3.97
N ASP A 152 16.54 -5.65 -4.98
CA ASP A 152 16.99 -4.99 -6.21
C ASP A 152 15.80 -4.69 -7.14
N TYR A 153 15.00 -3.68 -6.73
CA TYR A 153 13.85 -3.21 -7.50
C TYR A 153 14.25 -2.58 -8.84
N LYS A 154 15.50 -2.09 -8.95
CA LYS A 154 16.01 -1.50 -10.20
C LYS A 154 16.20 -2.57 -11.27
N SER A 155 16.85 -3.69 -10.92
CA SER A 155 16.95 -4.85 -11.81
C SER A 155 15.58 -5.43 -12.15
N LEU A 156 14.66 -5.47 -11.19
CA LEU A 156 13.30 -5.94 -11.42
C LEU A 156 12.56 -5.04 -12.43
N SER A 157 12.59 -3.72 -12.23
CA SER A 157 12.01 -2.74 -13.16
C SER A 157 12.56 -2.91 -14.58
N LYS A 158 13.89 -3.02 -14.69
CA LYS A 158 14.57 -3.20 -15.97
C LYS A 158 14.17 -4.49 -16.69
N ARG A 159 14.12 -5.60 -15.95
CA ARG A 159 13.74 -6.93 -16.48
C ARG A 159 12.30 -6.98 -16.95
N LEU A 160 11.38 -6.29 -16.25
CA LEU A 160 9.96 -6.29 -16.57
C LEU A 160 9.53 -5.13 -17.47
N GLY A 161 10.40 -4.14 -17.70
CA GLY A 161 10.08 -2.94 -18.46
C GLY A 161 9.02 -2.06 -17.79
N ILE A 162 8.92 -2.10 -16.46
CA ILE A 162 7.91 -1.36 -15.70
C ILE A 162 8.49 -0.09 -15.09
N PRO A 163 7.73 1.01 -15.06
CA PRO A 163 8.20 2.26 -14.48
C PRO A 163 8.32 2.18 -12.96
N ILE A 164 9.29 2.93 -12.43
CA ILE A 164 9.45 3.21 -11.02
C ILE A 164 8.85 4.58 -10.73
N VAL A 165 8.10 4.67 -9.64
CA VAL A 165 7.54 5.90 -9.10
C VAL A 165 8.06 6.06 -7.68
N ALA A 166 8.97 7.01 -7.46
CA ALA A 166 9.40 7.35 -6.11
C ALA A 166 8.25 8.04 -5.37
N VAL A 167 8.01 7.63 -4.14
CA VAL A 167 6.98 8.19 -3.27
C VAL A 167 7.59 8.53 -1.91
N GLU A 168 7.23 9.68 -1.38
CA GLU A 168 7.73 10.16 -0.09
C GLU A 168 6.56 10.59 0.78
N THR A 169 6.67 10.36 2.08
CA THR A 169 5.71 10.85 3.07
C THR A 169 6.43 11.66 4.12
N ALA A 170 5.97 12.88 4.36
CA ALA A 170 6.44 13.71 5.46
C ALA A 170 5.36 13.80 6.55
N GLY A 171 5.77 14.03 7.79
CA GLY A 171 4.85 14.17 8.93
C GLY A 171 4.41 12.86 9.60
N THR A 172 4.51 11.72 8.94
CA THR A 172 4.08 10.42 9.51
C THR A 172 4.86 10.02 10.77
N GLU A 173 6.12 10.45 10.90
CA GLU A 173 6.94 10.16 12.08
C GLU A 173 6.39 10.82 13.35
N ASP A 174 5.76 11.99 13.22
CA ASP A 174 5.20 12.73 14.34
C ASP A 174 3.95 12.06 14.92
N MET A 175 3.25 11.24 14.13
CA MET A 175 2.18 10.37 14.64
C MET A 175 2.69 9.38 15.70
N LYS A 176 3.96 8.96 15.61
CA LYS A 176 4.60 7.94 16.47
C LYS A 176 5.27 8.51 17.72
N LYS A 177 5.54 9.83 17.77
CA LYS A 177 6.30 10.48 18.88
C LYS A 177 5.57 10.56 20.23
N GLY A 178 4.34 10.03 20.34
CA GLY A 178 3.70 9.90 21.65
C GLY A 178 4.29 8.70 22.42
N LYS A 179 5.03 8.94 23.53
CA LYS A 179 5.41 7.87 24.47
C LYS A 179 4.16 7.09 24.87
N LEU A 180 4.08 5.83 24.51
CA LEU A 180 2.92 4.94 24.52
C LEU A 180 1.87 5.31 23.45
N PHE A 181 1.34 4.32 22.79
CA PHE A 181 0.17 4.30 21.89
C PHE A 181 -1.08 5.09 22.38
N LYS A 182 -0.95 5.87 23.47
CA LYS A 182 -2.03 6.55 24.16
C LYS A 182 -2.37 7.94 23.61
N ARG A 183 -1.56 8.54 22.74
CA ARG A 183 -1.85 9.86 22.16
C ARG A 183 -1.48 9.93 20.69
N LEU A 184 -2.42 9.57 19.85
CA LEU A 184 -2.37 9.96 18.44
C LEU A 184 -2.49 11.47 18.37
N ARG A 185 -1.51 12.15 17.77
CA ARG A 185 -1.57 13.59 17.54
C ARG A 185 -2.08 13.85 16.12
N PRO A 186 -2.90 14.88 15.92
CA PRO A 186 -3.17 15.39 14.58
C PRO A 186 -1.86 15.85 13.97
N VAL A 187 -1.63 15.48 12.73
CA VAL A 187 -0.44 15.86 11.97
C VAL A 187 -0.87 16.14 10.55
N ASP A 188 -0.27 17.16 9.95
CA ASP A 188 -0.38 17.35 8.50
C ASP A 188 0.64 16.43 7.84
N ILE A 189 0.16 15.60 6.93
CA ILE A 189 0.94 14.62 6.21
C ILE A 189 1.02 15.04 4.76
N ASP A 190 2.22 15.18 4.25
CA ASP A 190 2.45 15.43 2.83
C ASP A 190 2.85 14.13 2.14
N LEU A 191 2.08 13.74 1.12
CA LEU A 191 2.39 12.63 0.23
C LEU A 191 2.87 13.20 -1.10
N THR A 192 4.15 13.03 -1.39
CA THR A 192 4.74 13.43 -2.67
C THR A 192 4.91 12.21 -3.58
N ILE A 193 4.33 12.30 -4.79
CA ILE A 193 4.43 11.29 -5.83
C ILE A 193 5.26 11.88 -6.96
N HIS A 194 6.46 11.35 -7.15
CA HIS A 194 7.39 11.83 -8.18
C HIS A 194 7.00 11.30 -9.56
N PRO A 195 7.44 11.98 -10.63
CA PRO A 195 7.27 11.48 -11.99
C PRO A 195 7.82 10.08 -12.17
N ALA A 196 7.11 9.27 -12.94
CA ALA A 196 7.54 7.93 -13.27
C ALA A 196 8.80 7.93 -14.17
N TYR A 197 9.68 6.97 -13.97
CA TYR A 197 10.83 6.77 -14.85
C TYR A 197 11.07 5.29 -15.13
N VAL A 198 11.56 5.00 -16.32
CA VAL A 198 11.93 3.64 -16.75
C VAL A 198 13.46 3.55 -16.85
N LEU A 199 14.01 2.49 -16.28
CA LEU A 199 15.44 2.22 -16.39
C LEU A 199 15.73 1.50 -17.70
N THR A 200 16.30 2.20 -18.67
CA THR A 200 16.88 1.63 -19.89
C THR A 200 18.39 1.47 -19.73
N GLU A 201 19.02 0.64 -20.60
CA GLU A 201 20.45 0.32 -20.46
C GLU A 201 21.37 1.54 -20.45
N ASN A 202 20.95 2.67 -21.02
CA ASN A 202 21.81 3.84 -21.18
C ASN A 202 21.27 5.16 -20.62
N LYS A 203 20.04 5.24 -20.09
CA LYS A 203 19.49 6.51 -19.58
C LYS A 203 18.20 6.32 -18.77
N GLN A 204 18.02 7.13 -17.72
CA GLN A 204 16.70 7.33 -17.11
C GLN A 204 15.85 8.14 -18.11
N LEU A 205 14.79 7.55 -18.62
CA LEU A 205 13.79 8.25 -19.42
C LEU A 205 12.54 8.47 -18.54
N ARG A 206 12.00 9.68 -18.61
CA ARG A 206 10.66 9.95 -18.03
C ARG A 206 9.63 9.16 -18.83
N ALA A 207 8.75 8.46 -18.15
CA ALA A 207 7.64 7.69 -18.72
C ALA A 207 6.36 8.52 -18.80
#